data_33711eec8baafe5f31f303fb413ecf16
#
_entry.id   33711eec8baafe5f31f303fb413ecf16
#
_cell.length_a   1.000
_cell.length_b   1.000
_cell.length_c   1.000
_cell.angle_alpha   90.00
_cell.angle_beta   90.00
_cell.angle_gamma   90.00
#
_symmetry.space_group_name_H-M   'P 1'
#
loop_
_entity.id
_entity.type
_entity.pdbx_description
1 polymer ?
#
loop_
_entity_poly.entity_id
_entity_poly.type
_entity_poly.pdbx_seq_one_letter_code
_entity_poly.pdbx_strand_id
1 'polypeptide(L)'
;MQPLELVKALAAILDSKKAEDLTAIHTTEQTIISDYFLIATGTSSTHVKALADELEYEMKRQYGVLPKGIEGRATGWILLDYGTVLVHIFQREQRDYYNLERLWEDAEKIEL
;
A
#
# COMPACT_ATOMS: atom_id res chain seq x y z
N MET A 1 -3.62 -16.08 3.15
CA MET A 1 -2.38 -15.51 3.72
C MET A 1 -2.68 -14.83 5.05
N GLN A 2 -1.78 -14.98 6.00
CA GLN A 2 -1.88 -14.22 7.24
C GLN A 2 -1.58 -12.74 6.96
N PRO A 3 -2.15 -11.81 7.74
CA PRO A 3 -1.96 -10.38 7.48
C PRO A 3 -0.51 -9.93 7.36
N LEU A 4 0.38 -10.40 8.22
CA LEU A 4 1.79 -10.03 8.16
C LEU A 4 2.47 -10.58 6.90
N GLU A 5 2.15 -11.80 6.50
CA GLU A 5 2.65 -12.38 5.25
C GLU A 5 2.16 -11.57 4.06
N LEU A 6 0.89 -11.15 4.09
CA LEU A 6 0.29 -10.37 3.02
C LEU A 6 0.98 -9.02 2.85
N VAL A 7 1.20 -8.28 3.94
CA VAL A 7 1.85 -6.97 3.86
C VAL A 7 3.27 -7.10 3.33
N LYS A 8 4.00 -8.15 3.72
CA LYS A 8 5.36 -8.37 3.24
C LYS A 8 5.39 -8.76 1.77
N ALA A 9 4.44 -9.58 1.32
CA ALA A 9 4.34 -9.95 -0.10
C ALA A 9 4.02 -8.74 -0.97
N LEU A 10 3.07 -7.92 -0.54
CA LEU A 10 2.71 -6.69 -1.23
C LEU A 10 3.90 -5.73 -1.32
N ALA A 11 4.62 -5.56 -0.21
CA ALA A 11 5.79 -4.68 -0.17
C ALA A 11 6.91 -5.18 -1.09
N ALA A 12 7.16 -6.48 -1.12
CA ALA A 12 8.20 -7.05 -1.98
C ALA A 12 7.92 -6.81 -3.46
N ILE A 13 6.65 -6.93 -3.87
CA ILE A 13 6.27 -6.66 -5.26
C ILE A 13 6.46 -5.18 -5.58
N LEU A 14 5.99 -4.28 -4.72
CA LEU A 14 6.14 -2.84 -4.93
C LEU A 14 7.61 -2.45 -4.99
N ASP A 15 8.44 -3.02 -4.12
CA ASP A 15 9.87 -2.76 -4.13
C ASP A 15 10.51 -3.21 -5.44
N SER A 16 10.12 -4.38 -5.94
CA SER A 16 10.64 -4.90 -7.22
C SER A 16 10.26 -4.02 -8.41
N LYS A 17 9.20 -3.22 -8.28
CA LYS A 17 8.74 -2.27 -9.31
C LYS A 17 9.19 -0.84 -9.00
N LYS A 18 10.16 -0.68 -8.12
CA LYS A 18 10.83 0.58 -7.81
C LYS A 18 9.98 1.60 -7.08
N ALA A 19 9.00 1.15 -6.30
CA ALA A 19 8.30 2.03 -5.39
C ALA A 19 9.28 2.63 -4.38
N GLU A 20 9.06 3.88 -4.01
CA GLU A 20 9.91 4.59 -3.06
C GLU A 20 9.26 4.68 -1.69
N ASP A 21 10.08 4.81 -0.66
CA ASP A 21 9.66 5.08 0.72
C ASP A 21 8.53 4.15 1.20
N LEU A 22 8.73 2.85 1.00
CA LEU A 22 7.79 1.85 1.49
C LEU A 22 7.74 1.87 3.02
N THR A 23 6.54 2.05 3.56
CA THR A 23 6.31 2.07 5.00
C THR A 23 5.10 1.20 5.33
N ALA A 24 5.27 0.26 6.24
CA ALA A 24 4.17 -0.57 6.73
C ALA A 24 3.88 -0.20 8.18
N ILE A 25 2.60 0.01 8.50
CA ILE A 25 2.15 0.43 9.81
C ILE A 25 1.10 -0.57 10.30
N HIS A 26 1.24 -1.00 11.55
CA HIS A 26 0.26 -1.86 12.20
C HIS A 26 -0.85 -0.99 12.79
N THR A 27 -2.05 -1.06 12.23
CA THR A 27 -3.14 -0.15 12.53
C THR A 27 -4.24 -0.76 13.41
N THR A 28 -4.11 -2.02 13.80
CA THR A 28 -5.16 -2.74 14.54
C THR A 28 -5.57 -2.06 15.83
N GLU A 29 -4.62 -1.45 16.53
CA GLU A 29 -4.90 -0.78 17.81
C GLU A 29 -5.60 0.57 17.64
N GLN A 30 -5.45 1.21 16.48
CA GLN A 30 -5.98 2.54 16.22
C GLN A 30 -7.25 2.53 15.37
N THR A 31 -7.51 1.44 14.67
CA THR A 31 -8.67 1.32 13.79
C THR A 31 -9.12 -0.12 13.65
N ILE A 32 -10.41 -0.30 13.36
CA ILE A 32 -10.97 -1.62 13.03
C ILE A 32 -11.10 -1.82 11.51
N ILE A 33 -10.65 -0.84 10.70
CA ILE A 33 -10.78 -0.90 9.23
C ILE A 33 -9.84 -1.94 8.63
N SER A 34 -8.61 -2.00 9.13
CA SER A 34 -7.63 -2.95 8.63
C SER A 34 -6.58 -3.23 9.70
N ASP A 35 -5.79 -4.27 9.49
CA ASP A 35 -4.69 -4.60 10.39
C ASP A 35 -3.43 -3.79 10.05
N TYR A 36 -3.21 -3.50 8.78
CA TYR A 36 -2.02 -2.81 8.31
C TYR A 36 -2.33 -1.79 7.24
N PHE A 37 -1.58 -0.69 7.24
CA PHE A 37 -1.44 0.19 6.09
C PHE A 37 -0.07 -0.06 5.48
N LEU A 38 -0.02 -0.17 4.15
CA LEU A 38 1.22 -0.18 3.41
C LEU A 38 1.22 1.06 2.53
N ILE A 39 2.21 1.93 2.71
CA ILE A 39 2.29 3.21 2.02
C ILE A 39 3.51 3.20 1.11
N ALA A 40 3.30 3.56 -0.14
CA ALA A 40 4.35 3.58 -1.17
C ALA A 40 4.26 4.86 -1.97
N THR A 41 5.37 5.28 -2.54
CA THR A 41 5.45 6.46 -3.39
C THR A 41 5.89 6.08 -4.79
N GLY A 42 5.18 6.61 -5.79
CA GLY A 42 5.60 6.54 -7.19
C GLY A 42 6.22 7.86 -7.61
N THR A 43 7.13 7.80 -8.60
CA THR A 43 7.89 8.96 -9.06
C THR A 43 7.09 9.90 -9.96
N SER A 44 5.97 9.42 -10.49
CA SER A 44 5.09 10.18 -11.38
C SER A 44 3.69 9.60 -11.33
N SER A 45 2.72 10.28 -11.94
CA SER A 45 1.35 9.74 -12.04
C SER A 45 1.32 8.43 -12.81
N THR A 46 2.14 8.33 -13.87
CA THR A 46 2.28 7.09 -14.65
C THR A 46 2.84 5.97 -13.80
N HIS A 47 3.85 6.25 -12.99
CA HIS A 47 4.46 5.26 -12.10
C HIS A 47 3.49 4.78 -11.03
N VAL A 48 2.70 5.70 -10.45
CA VAL A 48 1.67 5.35 -9.47
C VAL A 48 0.66 4.37 -10.06
N LYS A 49 0.18 4.64 -11.29
CA LYS A 49 -0.74 3.74 -11.98
C LYS A 49 -0.09 2.39 -12.28
N ALA A 50 1.14 2.42 -12.75
CA ALA A 50 1.88 1.20 -13.06
C ALA A 50 2.09 0.35 -11.80
N LEU A 51 2.43 0.97 -10.67
CA LEU A 51 2.58 0.25 -9.40
C LEU A 51 1.29 -0.46 -9.00
N ALA A 52 0.15 0.23 -9.12
CA ALA A 52 -1.14 -0.36 -8.78
C ALA A 52 -1.47 -1.54 -9.70
N ASP A 53 -1.29 -1.37 -11.00
CA ASP A 53 -1.59 -2.42 -11.98
C ASP A 53 -0.67 -3.63 -11.81
N GLU A 54 0.62 -3.40 -11.61
CA GLU A 54 1.60 -4.47 -11.42
C GLU A 54 1.37 -5.21 -10.10
N LEU A 55 1.01 -4.49 -9.04
CA LEU A 55 0.70 -5.10 -7.76
C LEU A 55 -0.49 -6.05 -7.89
N GLU A 56 -1.56 -5.58 -8.52
CA GLU A 56 -2.75 -6.38 -8.75
C GLU A 56 -2.43 -7.63 -9.57
N TYR A 57 -1.70 -7.46 -10.66
CA TYR A 57 -1.30 -8.54 -11.55
C TYR A 57 -0.44 -9.58 -10.83
N GLU A 58 0.61 -9.15 -10.15
CA GLU A 58 1.56 -10.06 -9.50
C GLU A 58 0.95 -10.79 -8.30
N MET A 59 0.09 -10.11 -7.52
CA MET A 59 -0.58 -10.77 -6.41
C MET A 59 -1.50 -11.87 -6.89
N LYS A 60 -2.22 -11.64 -8.00
CA LYS A 60 -3.06 -12.67 -8.60
C LYS A 60 -2.21 -13.82 -9.14
N ARG A 61 -1.15 -13.50 -9.86
CA ARG A 61 -0.28 -14.51 -10.51
C ARG A 61 0.44 -15.37 -9.48
N GLN A 62 1.02 -14.76 -8.46
CA GLN A 62 1.86 -15.48 -7.49
C GLN A 62 1.07 -16.15 -6.38
N TYR A 63 0.00 -15.52 -5.92
CA TYR A 63 -0.72 -15.96 -4.72
C TYR A 63 -2.21 -16.22 -4.93
N GLY A 64 -2.75 -15.89 -6.10
CA GLY A 64 -4.18 -16.01 -6.34
C GLY A 64 -5.02 -15.04 -5.52
N VAL A 65 -4.43 -13.94 -5.07
CA VAL A 65 -5.10 -12.95 -4.20
C VAL A 65 -5.49 -11.72 -5.02
N LEU A 66 -6.76 -11.34 -4.90
CA LEU A 66 -7.31 -10.16 -5.58
C LEU A 66 -7.71 -9.12 -4.55
N PRO A 67 -7.58 -7.81 -4.87
CA PRO A 67 -8.09 -6.78 -3.99
C PRO A 67 -9.62 -6.78 -4.00
N LYS A 68 -10.22 -6.40 -2.89
CA LYS A 68 -11.68 -6.24 -2.80
C LYS A 68 -12.17 -5.03 -3.57
N GLY A 69 -11.31 -4.03 -3.74
CA GLY A 69 -11.60 -2.83 -4.49
C GLY A 69 -10.37 -2.00 -4.72
N ILE A 70 -10.41 -1.16 -5.73
CA ILE A 70 -9.34 -0.21 -6.06
C ILE A 70 -10.00 1.14 -6.31
N GLU A 71 -9.52 2.18 -5.63
CA GLU A 71 -10.05 3.52 -5.74
C GLU A 71 -8.96 4.52 -6.09
N GLY A 72 -9.34 5.61 -6.74
CA GLY A 72 -8.46 6.74 -6.99
C GLY A 72 -7.55 6.63 -8.20
N ARG A 73 -7.83 5.74 -9.16
CA ARG A 73 -6.96 5.53 -10.32
C ARG A 73 -6.69 6.79 -11.14
N ALA A 74 -7.58 7.78 -11.07
CA ALA A 74 -7.43 9.02 -11.83
C ALA A 74 -6.80 10.15 -11.00
N THR A 75 -6.32 9.84 -9.80
CA THR A 75 -5.75 10.84 -8.88
C THR A 75 -4.30 10.47 -8.56
N GLY A 76 -3.63 11.32 -7.79
CA GLY A 76 -2.28 11.01 -7.30
C GLY A 76 -2.25 10.11 -6.08
N TRP A 77 -3.37 9.49 -5.72
CA TRP A 77 -3.48 8.60 -4.59
C TRP A 77 -4.39 7.43 -4.98
N ILE A 78 -3.80 6.24 -5.11
CA ILE A 78 -4.55 5.02 -5.41
C ILE A 78 -4.58 4.16 -4.15
N LEU A 79 -5.78 3.69 -3.80
CA LEU A 79 -6.00 2.80 -2.66
C LEU A 79 -6.38 1.42 -3.18
N LEU A 80 -5.65 0.39 -2.74
CA LEU A 80 -6.00 -1.00 -3.03
C LEU A 80 -6.39 -1.68 -1.71
N ASP A 81 -7.60 -2.18 -1.66
CA ASP A 81 -8.16 -2.81 -0.45
C ASP A 81 -7.98 -4.33 -0.52
N TYR A 82 -7.04 -4.85 0.25
CA TYR A 82 -6.82 -6.30 0.38
C TYR A 82 -7.44 -6.86 1.66
N GLY A 83 -8.35 -6.13 2.28
CA GLY A 83 -9.03 -6.56 3.50
C GLY A 83 -8.22 -6.22 4.75
N THR A 84 -7.31 -7.09 5.13
CA THR A 84 -6.46 -6.85 6.31
C THR A 84 -5.35 -5.83 6.05
N VAL A 85 -5.05 -5.55 4.78
CA VAL A 85 -4.04 -4.58 4.39
C VAL A 85 -4.65 -3.58 3.41
N LEU A 86 -4.55 -2.30 3.73
CA LEU A 86 -4.89 -1.23 2.80
C LEU A 86 -3.58 -0.68 2.22
N VAL A 87 -3.43 -0.77 0.90
CA VAL A 87 -2.25 -0.27 0.21
C VAL A 87 -2.52 1.12 -0.33
N HIS A 88 -1.71 2.08 0.08
CA HIS A 88 -1.80 3.47 -0.37
C HIS A 88 -0.61 3.77 -1.26
N ILE A 89 -0.85 4.10 -2.52
CA ILE A 89 0.20 4.49 -3.47
C ILE A 89 -0.01 5.95 -3.84
N PHE A 90 0.97 6.78 -3.51
CA PHE A 90 0.91 8.23 -3.69
C PHE A 90 1.98 8.72 -4.64
N GLN A 91 1.69 9.85 -5.33
CA GLN A 91 2.77 10.72 -5.76
C GLN A 91 3.32 11.44 -4.52
N ARG A 92 4.57 11.91 -4.60
CA ARG A 92 5.23 12.54 -3.44
C ARG A 92 4.41 13.69 -2.87
N GLU A 93 3.86 14.54 -3.73
CA GLU A 93 3.09 15.70 -3.28
C GLU A 93 1.86 15.30 -2.47
N GLN A 94 1.13 14.28 -2.93
CA GLN A 94 -0.05 13.81 -2.21
C GLN A 94 0.32 13.11 -0.92
N ARG A 95 1.42 12.35 -0.90
CA ARG A 95 1.88 11.70 0.33
C ARG A 95 2.20 12.72 1.40
N ASP A 96 2.92 13.78 1.02
CA ASP A 96 3.29 14.84 1.95
C ASP A 96 2.07 15.64 2.40
N TYR A 97 1.15 15.91 1.48
CA TYR A 97 -0.07 16.68 1.78
C TYR A 97 -0.99 15.95 2.74
N TYR A 98 -1.34 14.69 2.45
CA TYR A 98 -2.24 13.91 3.30
C TYR A 98 -1.57 13.42 4.56
N ASN A 99 -0.30 13.09 4.47
CA ASN A 99 0.56 12.72 5.61
C ASN A 99 -0.09 11.71 6.56
N LEU A 100 -0.51 10.57 6.01
CA LEU A 100 -1.14 9.50 6.79
C LEU A 100 -0.26 9.02 7.93
N GLU A 101 1.05 9.03 7.72
CA GLU A 101 2.02 8.55 8.70
C GLU A 101 1.98 9.37 9.99
N ARG A 102 1.63 10.64 9.90
CA ARG A 102 1.48 11.51 11.07
C ARG A 102 0.27 11.11 11.91
N LEU A 103 -0.83 10.72 11.25
CA LEU A 103 -2.03 10.26 11.95
C LEU A 103 -1.77 8.98 12.74
N TRP A 104 -0.80 8.18 12.29
CA TRP A 104 -0.47 6.89 12.86
C TRP A 104 0.95 6.86 13.44
N GLU A 105 1.48 8.02 13.85
CA GLU A 105 2.88 8.12 14.31
C GLU A 105 3.19 7.26 15.52
N ASP A 106 2.18 6.99 16.36
CA ASP A 106 2.35 6.15 17.54
C ASP A 106 2.16 4.66 17.23
N ALA A 107 1.81 4.32 16.01
CA ALA A 107 1.59 2.94 15.61
C ALA A 107 2.92 2.22 15.37
N GLU A 108 2.91 0.91 15.55
CA GLU A 108 4.08 0.09 15.29
C GLU A 108 4.40 0.10 13.78
N LYS A 109 5.64 0.38 13.44
CA LYS A 109 6.13 0.26 12.06
C LYS A 109 6.69 -1.14 11.87
N ILE A 110 6.33 -1.74 10.76
CA ILE A 110 6.79 -3.10 10.44
C ILE A 110 8.05 -3.01 9.59
N GLU A 111 9.05 -3.77 9.98
CA GLU A 111 10.28 -3.85 9.23
C GLU A 111 10.06 -4.70 7.97
N LEU A 112 10.36 -4.12 6.82
CA LEU A 112 10.14 -4.75 5.52
C LEU A 112 11.40 -5.35 4.92
#